data_caa62e7f71d0402d609af8d9b6c07fc5
#
_entry.id   caa62e7f71d0402d609af8d9b6c07fc5
#
_cell.length_a   1.000
_cell.length_b   1.000
_cell.length_c   1.000
_cell.angle_alpha   90.00
_cell.angle_beta   90.00
_cell.angle_gamma   90.00
#
_symmetry.space_group_name_H-M   'P 1'
#
loop_
_entity.id
_entity.type
_entity.pdbx_description
1 polymer ?
#
loop_
_entity_poly.entity_id
_entity_poly.type
_entity_poly.pdbx_seq_one_letter_code
_entity_poly.pdbx_strand_id
1 'polypeptide(L)'
;MKVGIISYFDYDVYIRPKKKLKIYQGWNKAWEEVFKLSFKNNIILKKYNRNEHLDYEKIIFVEIPRINELIKVLYSNLFKKRIYTILIVNETFLGRARYILRIPFLFDNVLINCEDNINKLMSYKINTFSYPSIPSKDEIKTNKLKILNEERKNKLVFISSFKIALSTHGSYIFRYKLVRDLLVYKKFFKLFGFGWNQVPLPFNIIGIALIVRIPVLKKLIKNIMTFYFKPLGTFPIAASKSRTLQNYDFALAIEPTISKFNSICEKIFDPMLSGAIPVYYGQKRLHKIPKNTYIRINKKDSAEEIVNTLKNISEEEKSQYRINIFNFLISKQADKYRSSSYAKLIVNAILKK
;
A
#
# COMPACT_ATOMS: atom_id res chain seq x y z
N MET A 1 4.94 30.17 0.69
CA MET A 1 6.00 29.19 0.36
C MET A 1 5.55 28.36 -0.84
N LYS A 2 6.36 28.27 -1.89
CA LYS A 2 6.08 27.45 -3.10
C LYS A 2 6.88 26.14 -3.03
N VAL A 3 6.20 25.02 -3.15
CA VAL A 3 6.79 23.67 -3.05
C VAL A 3 6.52 22.88 -4.31
N GLY A 4 7.59 22.36 -4.94
CA GLY A 4 7.51 21.51 -6.12
C GLY A 4 7.28 20.05 -5.74
N ILE A 5 6.40 19.33 -6.44
CA ILE A 5 6.15 17.89 -6.26
C ILE A 5 6.62 17.14 -7.49
N ILE A 6 7.48 16.15 -7.30
CA ILE A 6 7.90 15.17 -8.30
C ILE A 6 7.38 13.81 -7.84
N SER A 7 6.57 13.16 -8.67
CA SER A 7 6.02 11.85 -8.36
C SER A 7 6.38 10.82 -9.41
N TYR A 8 6.65 9.59 -9.00
CA TYR A 8 6.81 8.46 -9.92
C TYR A 8 5.50 8.16 -10.67
N PHE A 9 4.37 8.36 -10.00
CA PHE A 9 3.03 8.29 -10.59
C PHE A 9 2.61 9.65 -11.14
N ASP A 10 1.62 9.66 -12.03
CA ASP A 10 1.12 10.91 -12.57
C ASP A 10 0.61 11.82 -11.43
N TYR A 11 1.08 13.09 -11.43
CA TYR A 11 0.70 14.08 -10.43
C TYR A 11 -0.82 14.28 -10.34
N ASP A 12 -1.52 14.18 -11.47
CA ASP A 12 -2.98 14.31 -11.53
C ASP A 12 -3.72 13.20 -10.76
N VAL A 13 -3.07 12.07 -10.50
CA VAL A 13 -3.64 10.99 -9.67
C VAL A 13 -3.81 11.45 -8.22
N TYR A 14 -2.93 12.33 -7.74
CA TYR A 14 -2.97 12.85 -6.36
C TYR A 14 -3.89 14.06 -6.20
N ILE A 15 -4.00 14.92 -7.22
CA ILE A 15 -4.71 16.20 -7.13
C ILE A 15 -6.11 16.12 -7.69
N ARG A 16 -6.30 15.37 -8.77
CA ARG A 16 -7.59 15.20 -9.44
C ARG A 16 -7.86 13.72 -9.61
N PRO A 17 -8.42 13.04 -8.59
CA PRO A 17 -8.84 11.67 -8.76
C PRO A 17 -9.88 11.63 -9.89
N LYS A 18 -9.44 11.26 -11.09
CA LYS A 18 -10.36 11.00 -12.20
C LYS A 18 -11.40 10.02 -11.66
N LYS A 19 -12.69 10.30 -11.83
CA LYS A 19 -13.82 9.48 -11.35
C LYS A 19 -13.68 7.96 -11.63
N LYS A 20 -12.79 7.58 -12.56
CA LYS A 20 -12.47 6.19 -12.93
C LYS A 20 -11.45 5.46 -12.04
N LEU A 21 -10.65 6.16 -11.23
CA LEU A 21 -9.63 5.53 -10.37
C LEU A 21 -10.12 5.43 -8.91
N LYS A 22 -11.28 4.80 -8.70
CA LYS A 22 -11.82 4.48 -7.36
C LYS A 22 -10.97 3.45 -6.56
N ILE A 23 -9.81 3.02 -7.10
CA ILE A 23 -9.00 1.93 -6.56
C ILE A 23 -8.07 2.37 -5.41
N TYR A 24 -7.72 3.66 -5.32
CA TYR A 24 -6.76 4.20 -4.33
C TYR A 24 -7.36 5.20 -3.34
N GLN A 25 -8.53 4.89 -2.79
CA GLN A 25 -9.26 5.84 -1.93
C GLN A 25 -8.44 6.35 -0.72
N GLY A 26 -7.64 5.51 -0.07
CA GLY A 26 -6.83 5.90 1.08
C GLY A 26 -5.76 6.95 0.76
N TRP A 27 -5.00 6.73 -0.30
CA TRP A 27 -3.95 7.66 -0.75
C TRP A 27 -4.48 9.00 -1.23
N ASN A 28 -5.52 8.99 -2.06
CA ASN A 28 -6.12 10.21 -2.56
C ASN A 28 -6.61 11.08 -1.40
N LYS A 29 -7.25 10.44 -0.42
CA LYS A 29 -7.76 11.12 0.77
C LYS A 29 -6.64 11.70 1.63
N ALA A 30 -5.53 10.97 1.80
CA ALA A 30 -4.37 11.45 2.52
C ALA A 30 -3.75 12.69 1.85
N TRP A 31 -3.63 12.68 0.53
CA TRP A 31 -3.13 13.84 -0.22
C TRP A 31 -4.11 15.00 -0.25
N GLU A 32 -5.42 14.76 -0.33
CA GLU A 32 -6.43 15.82 -0.13
C GLU A 32 -6.24 16.54 1.20
N GLU A 33 -5.99 15.81 2.28
CA GLU A 33 -5.70 16.38 3.59
C GLU A 33 -4.35 17.14 3.61
N VAL A 34 -3.31 16.62 2.90
CA VAL A 34 -2.04 17.33 2.74
C VAL A 34 -2.26 18.67 2.02
N PHE A 35 -3.02 18.70 0.92
CA PHE A 35 -3.32 19.94 0.19
C PHE A 35 -4.11 20.93 1.05
N LYS A 36 -5.18 20.47 1.73
CA LYS A 36 -5.99 21.32 2.62
C LYS A 36 -5.14 21.94 3.74
N LEU A 37 -4.30 21.12 4.40
CA LEU A 37 -3.46 21.59 5.49
C LEU A 37 -2.34 22.51 5.00
N SER A 38 -1.75 22.23 3.83
CA SER A 38 -0.75 23.08 3.19
C SER A 38 -1.34 24.45 2.86
N PHE A 39 -2.53 24.51 2.27
CA PHE A 39 -3.22 25.77 1.96
C PHE A 39 -3.45 26.61 3.23
N LYS A 40 -3.90 25.99 4.33
CA LYS A 40 -4.08 26.65 5.64
C LYS A 40 -2.78 27.23 6.21
N ASN A 41 -1.63 26.71 5.80
CA ASN A 41 -0.30 27.18 6.23
C ASN A 41 0.40 28.05 5.16
N ASN A 42 -0.34 28.59 4.22
CA ASN A 42 0.20 29.42 3.10
C ASN A 42 1.27 28.69 2.28
N ILE A 43 1.13 27.37 2.10
CA ILE A 43 2.01 26.54 1.29
C ILE A 43 1.29 26.23 -0.03
N ILE A 44 1.90 26.58 -1.15
CA ILE A 44 1.41 26.30 -2.49
C ILE A 44 2.15 25.06 -3.02
N LEU A 45 1.42 23.95 -3.12
CA LEU A 45 1.92 22.70 -3.70
C LEU A 45 1.65 22.67 -5.20
N LYS A 46 2.68 22.53 -6.03
CA LYS A 46 2.56 22.44 -7.49
C LYS A 46 3.40 21.29 -8.04
N LYS A 47 3.05 20.79 -9.23
CA LYS A 47 3.92 19.92 -10.00
C LYS A 47 5.24 20.67 -10.28
N TYR A 48 6.36 20.03 -10.00
CA TYR A 48 7.66 20.63 -10.25
C TYR A 48 7.85 20.89 -11.75
N ASN A 49 8.28 22.11 -12.06
CA ASN A 49 8.68 22.54 -13.41
C ASN A 49 10.13 23.06 -13.33
N ARG A 50 11.02 22.47 -14.13
CA ARG A 50 12.44 22.85 -14.17
C ARG A 50 12.66 24.32 -14.53
N ASN A 51 11.82 24.88 -15.39
CA ASN A 51 11.94 26.29 -15.81
C ASN A 51 11.63 27.25 -14.66
N GLU A 52 10.84 26.81 -13.70
CA GLU A 52 10.46 27.56 -12.49
C GLU A 52 11.31 27.15 -11.26
N HIS A 53 12.49 26.53 -11.46
CA HIS A 53 13.28 25.96 -10.34
C HIS A 53 13.56 26.99 -9.25
N LEU A 54 13.91 28.23 -9.62
CA LEU A 54 14.24 29.30 -8.66
C LEU A 54 13.06 29.77 -7.82
N ASP A 55 11.83 29.53 -8.28
CA ASP A 55 10.61 29.93 -7.57
C ASP A 55 10.25 28.97 -6.43
N TYR A 56 10.82 27.76 -6.42
CA TYR A 56 10.55 26.80 -5.37
C TYR A 56 11.45 27.00 -4.16
N GLU A 57 10.89 26.87 -2.98
CA GLU A 57 11.64 26.87 -1.74
C GLU A 57 12.01 25.45 -1.31
N LYS A 58 11.16 24.46 -1.66
CA LYS A 58 11.37 23.04 -1.38
C LYS A 58 10.87 22.16 -2.52
N ILE A 59 11.43 20.95 -2.61
CA ILE A 59 10.99 19.92 -3.56
C ILE A 59 10.67 18.63 -2.80
N ILE A 60 9.50 18.08 -3.06
CA ILE A 60 9.04 16.80 -2.52
C ILE A 60 9.10 15.73 -3.61
N PHE A 61 9.83 14.68 -3.36
CA PHE A 61 9.79 13.45 -4.17
C PHE A 61 8.81 12.46 -3.52
N VAL A 62 7.77 12.07 -4.25
CA VAL A 62 6.80 11.05 -3.84
C VAL A 62 7.15 9.76 -4.55
N GLU A 63 7.57 8.78 -3.80
CA GLU A 63 8.26 7.58 -4.26
C GLU A 63 9.65 7.89 -4.86
N ILE A 64 10.38 6.83 -5.17
CA ILE A 64 11.71 6.98 -5.74
C ILE A 64 11.60 7.54 -7.15
N PRO A 65 12.16 8.71 -7.42
CA PRO A 65 12.05 9.34 -8.72
C PRO A 65 12.75 8.51 -9.80
N ARG A 66 12.38 8.73 -11.04
CA ARG A 66 13.17 8.26 -12.17
C ARG A 66 14.53 8.92 -12.15
N ILE A 67 15.57 8.20 -12.55
CA ILE A 67 16.96 8.69 -12.54
C ILE A 67 17.10 10.05 -13.27
N ASN A 68 16.44 10.20 -14.41
CA ASN A 68 16.46 11.45 -15.18
C ASN A 68 15.84 12.63 -14.42
N GLU A 69 14.78 12.42 -13.64
CA GLU A 69 14.18 13.50 -12.82
C GLU A 69 15.09 13.85 -11.64
N LEU A 70 15.71 12.87 -11.03
CA LEU A 70 16.69 13.10 -9.97
C LEU A 70 17.89 13.90 -10.48
N ILE A 71 18.47 13.50 -11.62
CA ILE A 71 19.61 14.21 -12.25
C ILE A 71 19.23 15.65 -12.57
N LYS A 72 18.03 15.92 -13.11
CA LYS A 72 17.56 17.29 -13.40
C LYS A 72 17.53 18.18 -12.16
N VAL A 73 17.05 17.66 -11.03
CA VAL A 73 17.00 18.42 -9.78
C VAL A 73 18.40 18.61 -9.22
N LEU A 74 19.25 17.58 -9.21
CA LEU A 74 20.63 17.66 -8.76
C LEU A 74 21.42 18.69 -9.57
N TYR A 75 21.30 18.64 -10.90
CA TYR A 75 21.91 19.63 -11.80
C TYR A 75 21.44 21.05 -11.46
N SER A 76 20.13 21.25 -11.29
CA SER A 76 19.58 22.55 -10.95
C SER A 76 20.02 23.04 -9.58
N ASN A 77 20.15 22.14 -8.59
CA ASN A 77 20.68 22.47 -7.28
C ASN A 77 22.18 22.84 -7.29
N LEU A 78 22.96 22.27 -8.19
CA LEU A 78 24.39 22.57 -8.33
C LEU A 78 24.64 23.89 -9.04
N PHE A 79 23.90 24.16 -10.14
CA PHE A 79 24.21 25.26 -11.06
C PHE A 79 23.27 26.46 -10.96
N LYS A 80 22.17 26.38 -10.19
CA LYS A 80 21.23 27.50 -10.01
C LYS A 80 21.13 27.89 -8.54
N LYS A 81 20.24 27.19 -7.79
CA LYS A 81 19.96 27.43 -6.38
C LYS A 81 19.73 26.09 -5.71
N ARG A 82 20.44 25.85 -4.61
CA ARG A 82 20.17 24.66 -3.79
C ARG A 82 18.79 24.79 -3.12
N ILE A 83 17.94 23.82 -3.38
CA ILE A 83 16.58 23.74 -2.83
C ILE A 83 16.53 22.54 -1.88
N TYR A 84 15.88 22.72 -0.75
CA TYR A 84 15.67 21.67 0.25
C TYR A 84 14.78 20.54 -0.32
N THR A 85 15.25 19.31 -0.20
CA THR A 85 14.61 18.13 -0.82
C THR A 85 14.06 17.18 0.22
N ILE A 86 12.83 16.72 0.01
CA ILE A 86 12.11 15.76 0.86
C ILE A 86 11.77 14.53 0.04
N LEU A 87 12.21 13.34 0.48
CA LEU A 87 11.78 12.07 -0.12
C LEU A 87 10.72 11.42 0.75
N ILE A 88 9.61 11.01 0.16
CA ILE A 88 8.53 10.25 0.78
C ILE A 88 8.47 8.88 0.12
N VAL A 89 8.75 7.81 0.86
CA VAL A 89 8.68 6.41 0.40
C VAL A 89 7.46 5.75 1.06
N ASN A 90 6.43 5.54 0.27
CA ASN A 90 5.15 4.99 0.72
C ASN A 90 5.06 3.48 0.54
N GLU A 91 5.62 2.98 -0.58
CA GLU A 91 5.65 1.55 -0.80
C GLU A 91 6.65 0.89 0.14
N THR A 92 6.39 -0.37 0.45
CA THR A 92 7.26 -1.16 1.32
C THR A 92 8.71 -1.09 0.84
N PHE A 93 9.58 -0.66 1.74
CA PHE A 93 10.99 -0.41 1.53
C PHE A 93 11.72 -1.64 1.01
N LEU A 94 11.70 -1.86 -0.30
CA LEU A 94 12.40 -2.97 -0.94
C LEU A 94 13.03 -2.54 -2.28
N GLY A 95 14.25 -2.95 -2.52
CA GLY A 95 14.94 -2.79 -3.78
C GLY A 95 15.57 -1.42 -3.99
N ARG A 96 15.02 -0.60 -4.90
CA ARG A 96 15.66 0.65 -5.36
C ARG A 96 15.91 1.69 -4.26
N ALA A 97 14.98 1.85 -3.31
CA ALA A 97 15.14 2.78 -2.20
C ALA A 97 16.40 2.52 -1.40
N ARG A 98 16.70 1.24 -1.16
CA ARG A 98 17.88 0.80 -0.40
C ARG A 98 19.20 1.28 -1.01
N TYR A 99 19.27 1.39 -2.33
CA TYR A 99 20.48 1.87 -3.02
C TYR A 99 20.56 3.39 -3.06
N ILE A 100 19.44 4.06 -3.36
CA ILE A 100 19.39 5.53 -3.43
C ILE A 100 19.65 6.17 -2.06
N LEU A 101 19.13 5.56 -0.98
CA LEU A 101 19.35 6.05 0.38
C LEU A 101 20.79 5.82 0.90
N ARG A 102 21.61 5.06 0.18
CA ARG A 102 23.04 4.93 0.48
C ARG A 102 23.87 6.07 -0.10
N ILE A 103 23.31 6.89 -1.00
CA ILE A 103 24.00 8.04 -1.59
C ILE A 103 23.79 9.23 -0.64
N PRO A 104 24.82 9.67 0.10
CA PRO A 104 24.70 10.81 1.01
C PRO A 104 24.34 12.08 0.23
N PHE A 105 23.65 13.00 0.89
CA PHE A 105 23.33 14.34 0.37
C PHE A 105 22.33 14.43 -0.79
N LEU A 106 21.67 13.34 -1.20
CA LEU A 106 20.64 13.41 -2.23
C LEU A 106 19.34 14.08 -1.72
N PHE A 107 18.99 13.82 -0.48
CA PHE A 107 17.78 14.33 0.16
C PHE A 107 18.10 14.93 1.53
N ASP A 108 17.49 16.07 1.84
CA ASP A 108 17.68 16.72 3.14
C ASP A 108 16.79 16.10 4.22
N ASN A 109 15.67 15.52 3.82
CA ASN A 109 14.75 14.80 4.73
C ASN A 109 14.17 13.58 4.02
N VAL A 110 14.02 12.48 4.78
CA VAL A 110 13.47 11.21 4.25
C VAL A 110 12.38 10.73 5.17
N LEU A 111 11.20 10.46 4.60
CA LEU A 111 10.02 9.92 5.26
C LEU A 111 9.71 8.54 4.70
N ILE A 112 9.63 7.51 5.52
CA ILE A 112 9.45 6.12 5.08
C ILE A 112 8.26 5.48 5.79
N ASN A 113 7.41 4.79 5.03
CA ASN A 113 6.36 3.93 5.58
C ASN A 113 6.99 2.72 6.29
N CYS A 114 7.13 2.83 7.60
CA CYS A 114 7.73 1.80 8.45
C CYS A 114 7.24 1.96 9.89
N GLU A 115 6.97 0.85 10.56
CA GLU A 115 6.55 0.83 11.97
C GLU A 115 7.74 0.81 12.94
N ASP A 116 8.91 0.35 12.50
CA ASP A 116 10.12 0.23 13.31
C ASP A 116 11.08 1.40 13.04
N ASN A 117 11.90 1.72 14.04
CA ASN A 117 12.94 2.73 13.88
C ASN A 117 14.13 2.18 13.09
N ILE A 118 14.36 2.74 11.91
CA ILE A 118 15.42 2.31 10.98
C ILE A 118 16.61 3.26 10.91
N ASN A 119 16.67 4.28 11.76
CA ASN A 119 17.74 5.30 11.73
C ASN A 119 19.16 4.72 11.83
N LYS A 120 19.32 3.58 12.51
CA LYS A 120 20.63 2.92 12.66
C LYS A 120 21.17 2.26 11.39
N LEU A 121 20.37 2.15 10.34
CA LEU A 121 20.69 1.36 9.15
C LEU A 121 21.03 2.21 7.91
N MET A 122 20.88 3.53 8.00
CA MET A 122 20.94 4.44 6.86
C MET A 122 21.81 5.66 7.14
N SER A 123 22.38 6.22 6.07
CA SER A 123 23.19 7.44 6.11
C SER A 123 22.37 8.72 6.38
N TYR A 124 21.04 8.62 6.35
CA TYR A 124 20.12 9.73 6.56
C TYR A 124 19.41 9.65 7.89
N LYS A 125 19.06 10.80 8.45
CA LYS A 125 18.06 10.90 9.51
C LYS A 125 16.69 10.61 8.89
N ILE A 126 16.16 9.42 9.21
CA ILE A 126 14.91 8.95 8.64
C ILE A 126 13.79 9.14 9.66
N ASN A 127 12.70 9.76 9.21
CA ASN A 127 11.45 9.80 9.95
C ASN A 127 10.52 8.70 9.40
N THR A 128 9.92 7.94 10.30
CA THR A 128 9.00 6.86 9.91
C THR A 128 7.55 7.32 10.04
N PHE A 129 6.68 6.77 9.22
CA PHE A 129 5.24 6.98 9.31
C PHE A 129 4.47 5.68 9.06
N SER A 130 3.23 5.64 9.52
CA SER A 130 2.30 4.54 9.24
C SER A 130 1.45 4.84 8.01
N TYR A 131 1.12 3.82 7.23
CA TYR A 131 0.33 3.96 6.01
C TYR A 131 -1.04 4.60 6.27
N PRO A 132 -1.38 5.70 5.59
CA PRO A 132 -2.59 6.49 5.88
C PRO A 132 -3.85 5.86 5.26
N SER A 133 -4.36 4.79 5.85
CA SER A 133 -5.52 4.06 5.33
C SER A 133 -6.83 4.42 6.02
N ILE A 134 -6.77 4.97 7.24
CA ILE A 134 -7.97 5.18 8.06
C ILE A 134 -8.48 6.63 7.89
N PRO A 135 -9.77 6.83 7.60
CA PRO A 135 -10.38 8.15 7.52
C PRO A 135 -10.57 8.78 8.91
N SER A 136 -11.21 9.94 8.99
CA SER A 136 -11.52 10.61 10.26
C SER A 136 -12.44 9.76 11.15
N LYS A 137 -12.40 10.03 12.48
CA LYS A 137 -13.28 9.33 13.43
C LYS A 137 -14.75 9.57 13.12
N ASP A 138 -15.11 10.79 12.72
CA ASP A 138 -16.49 11.15 12.43
C ASP A 138 -17.02 10.41 11.20
N GLU A 139 -16.19 10.28 10.16
CA GLU A 139 -16.57 9.49 8.99
C GLU A 139 -16.74 8.00 9.33
N ILE A 140 -15.93 7.45 10.25
CA ILE A 140 -16.11 6.07 10.71
C ILE A 140 -17.39 5.92 11.50
N LYS A 141 -17.71 6.88 12.40
CA LYS A 141 -18.95 6.89 13.17
C LYS A 141 -20.18 6.97 12.29
N THR A 142 -20.13 7.82 11.25
CA THR A 142 -21.22 7.92 10.24
C THR A 142 -21.42 6.59 9.49
N ASN A 143 -20.34 5.81 9.29
CA ASN A 143 -20.39 4.51 8.64
C ASN A 143 -20.53 3.33 9.62
N LYS A 144 -20.90 3.55 10.89
CA LYS A 144 -21.00 2.52 11.92
C LYS A 144 -21.87 1.34 11.49
N LEU A 145 -23.09 1.60 11.03
CA LEU A 145 -24.00 0.55 10.58
C LEU A 145 -23.41 -0.34 9.48
N LYS A 146 -22.66 0.27 8.55
CA LYS A 146 -21.99 -0.45 7.48
C LYS A 146 -20.91 -1.41 8.00
N ILE A 147 -20.20 -1.04 9.07
CA ILE A 147 -19.15 -1.88 9.66
C ILE A 147 -19.77 -3.00 10.49
N LEU A 148 -20.83 -2.70 11.23
CA LEU A 148 -21.50 -3.63 12.14
C LEU A 148 -22.58 -4.48 11.47
N ASN A 149 -22.92 -4.22 10.19
CA ASN A 149 -23.94 -5.01 9.49
C ASN A 149 -23.61 -6.50 9.49
N GLU A 150 -24.57 -7.33 9.86
CA GLU A 150 -24.46 -8.78 9.97
C GLU A 150 -24.95 -9.53 8.73
N GLU A 151 -25.73 -8.85 7.86
CA GLU A 151 -26.23 -9.45 6.62
C GLU A 151 -25.11 -9.58 5.58
N ARG A 152 -24.28 -10.59 5.73
CA ARG A 152 -23.15 -10.88 4.87
C ARG A 152 -23.13 -12.34 4.45
N LYS A 153 -22.45 -12.62 3.34
CA LYS A 153 -22.23 -13.99 2.91
C LYS A 153 -21.15 -14.61 3.78
N ASN A 154 -21.44 -15.73 4.41
CA ASN A 154 -20.43 -16.51 5.14
C ASN A 154 -19.40 -17.11 4.16
N LYS A 155 -18.53 -16.27 3.62
CA LYS A 155 -17.53 -16.61 2.61
C LYS A 155 -16.28 -15.78 2.79
N LEU A 156 -15.18 -16.32 2.27
CA LEU A 156 -13.89 -15.64 2.15
C LEU A 156 -13.76 -15.00 0.77
N VAL A 157 -13.48 -13.70 0.72
CA VAL A 157 -13.20 -12.97 -0.52
C VAL A 157 -11.75 -12.56 -0.61
N PHE A 158 -11.18 -12.59 -1.81
CA PHE A 158 -9.90 -11.97 -2.11
C PHE A 158 -9.98 -11.05 -3.33
N ILE A 159 -9.52 -9.82 -3.18
CA ILE A 159 -9.49 -8.84 -4.26
C ILE A 159 -8.04 -8.48 -4.55
N SER A 160 -7.48 -9.06 -5.61
CA SER A 160 -6.07 -8.86 -5.96
C SER A 160 -5.80 -9.19 -7.43
N SER A 161 -4.91 -8.42 -8.05
CA SER A 161 -4.33 -8.82 -9.34
C SER A 161 -3.24 -9.87 -9.15
N PHE A 162 -3.05 -10.71 -10.18
CA PHE A 162 -1.91 -11.61 -10.21
C PHE A 162 -0.64 -10.86 -10.60
N LYS A 163 0.33 -10.87 -9.70
CA LYS A 163 1.66 -10.31 -9.90
C LYS A 163 2.69 -11.29 -9.39
N ILE A 164 3.86 -11.33 -9.98
CA ILE A 164 4.99 -12.13 -9.53
C ILE A 164 6.16 -11.19 -9.20
N ALA A 165 6.73 -11.37 -8.02
CA ALA A 165 7.98 -10.76 -7.64
C ALA A 165 8.88 -11.84 -7.03
N LEU A 166 10.05 -12.01 -7.61
CA LEU A 166 11.06 -12.95 -7.13
C LEU A 166 11.89 -12.24 -6.04
N SER A 167 11.38 -12.28 -4.82
CA SER A 167 12.03 -11.68 -3.65
C SER A 167 11.92 -12.61 -2.45
N THR A 168 12.98 -12.74 -1.69
CA THR A 168 13.01 -13.52 -0.45
C THR A 168 12.03 -13.01 0.60
N HIS A 169 11.64 -11.74 0.53
CA HIS A 169 10.70 -11.09 1.44
C HIS A 169 9.31 -10.89 0.82
N GLY A 170 9.12 -11.29 -0.45
CA GLY A 170 7.85 -11.13 -1.15
C GLY A 170 6.85 -12.23 -0.83
N SER A 171 5.58 -11.85 -0.62
CA SER A 171 4.50 -12.80 -0.39
C SER A 171 3.82 -13.29 -1.68
N TYR A 172 4.32 -12.91 -2.86
CA TYR A 172 3.64 -13.18 -4.14
C TYR A 172 3.54 -14.66 -4.47
N ILE A 173 4.61 -15.43 -4.19
CA ILE A 173 4.63 -16.89 -4.41
C ILE A 173 3.66 -17.58 -3.43
N PHE A 174 3.71 -17.20 -2.15
CA PHE A 174 2.77 -17.70 -1.15
C PHE A 174 1.32 -17.38 -1.54
N ARG A 175 1.05 -16.13 -1.94
CA ARG A 175 -0.26 -15.69 -2.41
C ARG A 175 -0.78 -16.54 -3.57
N TYR A 176 0.06 -16.80 -4.57
CA TYR A 176 -0.34 -17.64 -5.71
C TYR A 176 -0.71 -19.05 -5.26
N LYS A 177 0.15 -19.69 -4.46
CA LYS A 177 -0.09 -21.05 -3.95
C LYS A 177 -1.38 -21.10 -3.14
N LEU A 178 -1.55 -20.21 -2.17
CA LEU A 178 -2.75 -20.18 -1.33
C LEU A 178 -4.02 -19.93 -2.16
N VAL A 179 -4.00 -19.01 -3.11
CA VAL A 179 -5.16 -18.74 -3.99
C VAL A 179 -5.49 -19.96 -4.84
N ARG A 180 -4.49 -20.62 -5.43
CA ARG A 180 -4.67 -21.85 -6.20
C ARG A 180 -5.38 -22.92 -5.36
N ASP A 181 -4.92 -23.13 -4.15
CA ASP A 181 -5.45 -24.18 -3.27
C ASP A 181 -6.86 -23.80 -2.72
N LEU A 182 -7.11 -22.52 -2.44
CA LEU A 182 -8.43 -22.01 -2.05
C LEU A 182 -9.47 -22.12 -3.18
N LEU A 183 -9.07 -22.12 -4.45
CA LEU A 183 -9.99 -22.26 -5.58
C LEU A 183 -10.68 -23.64 -5.63
N VAL A 184 -10.18 -24.65 -4.92
CA VAL A 184 -10.87 -25.92 -4.71
C VAL A 184 -12.20 -25.68 -3.95
N TYR A 185 -12.24 -24.71 -3.07
CA TYR A 185 -13.38 -24.36 -2.21
C TYR A 185 -14.28 -23.27 -2.83
N LYS A 186 -14.67 -23.40 -4.11
CA LYS A 186 -15.42 -22.39 -4.91
C LYS A 186 -16.74 -21.93 -4.27
N LYS A 187 -17.38 -22.79 -3.46
CA LYS A 187 -18.61 -22.45 -2.74
C LYS A 187 -18.35 -21.45 -1.60
N PHE A 188 -17.17 -21.50 -0.99
CA PHE A 188 -16.77 -20.67 0.15
C PHE A 188 -15.83 -19.53 -0.23
N PHE A 189 -14.92 -19.73 -1.18
CA PHE A 189 -13.93 -18.73 -1.61
C PHE A 189 -14.33 -18.02 -2.90
N LYS A 190 -14.16 -16.68 -2.93
CA LYS A 190 -14.40 -15.84 -4.11
C LYS A 190 -13.17 -14.98 -4.40
N LEU A 191 -12.70 -15.07 -5.64
CA LEU A 191 -11.57 -14.29 -6.15
C LEU A 191 -12.06 -13.21 -7.10
N PHE A 192 -11.59 -11.98 -6.90
CA PHE A 192 -11.77 -10.84 -7.81
C PHE A 192 -10.41 -10.28 -8.21
N GLY A 193 -10.25 -9.95 -9.49
CA GLY A 193 -9.05 -9.29 -9.99
C GLY A 193 -8.62 -9.76 -11.36
N PHE A 194 -7.66 -9.07 -11.93
CA PHE A 194 -7.16 -9.31 -13.28
C PHE A 194 -5.81 -10.04 -13.29
N GLY A 195 -5.45 -10.58 -14.46
CA GLY A 195 -4.13 -11.19 -14.70
C GLY A 195 -4.00 -12.64 -14.28
N TRP A 196 -5.01 -13.26 -13.66
CA TRP A 196 -4.98 -14.65 -13.22
C TRP A 196 -5.11 -15.67 -14.37
N ASN A 197 -5.53 -15.21 -15.54
CA ASN A 197 -5.64 -16.01 -16.78
C ASN A 197 -4.32 -16.11 -17.57
N GLN A 198 -3.25 -15.50 -17.06
CA GLN A 198 -1.93 -15.52 -17.68
C GLN A 198 -0.83 -15.52 -16.62
N VAL A 199 0.38 -15.92 -16.99
CA VAL A 199 1.53 -15.85 -16.11
C VAL A 199 2.26 -14.53 -16.35
N PRO A 200 2.27 -13.61 -15.37
CA PRO A 200 2.96 -12.34 -15.54
C PRO A 200 4.47 -12.52 -15.45
N LEU A 201 5.20 -11.66 -16.13
CA LEU A 201 6.65 -11.56 -15.93
C LEU A 201 6.97 -10.97 -14.54
N PRO A 202 8.06 -11.42 -13.89
CA PRO A 202 8.46 -10.87 -12.60
C PRO A 202 8.87 -9.40 -12.76
N PHE A 203 8.32 -8.51 -11.92
CA PHE A 203 8.50 -7.06 -12.06
C PHE A 203 9.66 -6.47 -11.25
N ASN A 204 10.24 -7.22 -10.32
CA ASN A 204 11.27 -6.74 -9.39
C ASN A 204 12.70 -7.15 -9.75
N ILE A 205 12.91 -7.73 -10.92
CA ILE A 205 14.26 -8.05 -11.42
C ILE A 205 14.87 -6.78 -12.02
N ILE A 206 16.03 -6.37 -11.52
CA ILE A 206 16.81 -5.27 -12.10
C ILE A 206 17.17 -5.66 -13.53
N GLY A 207 16.90 -4.75 -14.47
CA GLY A 207 17.18 -4.99 -15.89
C GLY A 207 16.10 -5.80 -16.64
N ILE A 208 15.07 -6.34 -15.96
CA ILE A 208 13.99 -7.08 -16.63
C ILE A 208 13.37 -6.26 -17.78
N ALA A 209 13.27 -4.94 -17.60
CA ALA A 209 12.75 -4.04 -18.62
C ALA A 209 13.63 -3.99 -19.90
N LEU A 210 14.92 -4.23 -19.78
CA LEU A 210 15.84 -4.39 -20.91
C LEU A 210 15.74 -5.79 -21.50
N ILE A 211 15.76 -6.80 -20.65
CA ILE A 211 15.71 -8.22 -21.04
C ILE A 211 14.43 -8.51 -21.81
N VAL A 212 13.26 -7.98 -21.39
CA VAL A 212 11.99 -8.22 -22.09
C VAL A 212 11.86 -7.50 -23.42
N ARG A 213 12.76 -6.59 -23.77
CA ARG A 213 12.86 -5.99 -25.11
C ARG A 213 13.47 -6.94 -26.12
N ILE A 214 14.18 -7.98 -25.67
CA ILE A 214 14.77 -9.02 -26.52
C ILE A 214 13.73 -10.15 -26.60
N PRO A 215 13.10 -10.40 -27.78
CA PRO A 215 11.99 -11.34 -27.89
C PRO A 215 12.33 -12.77 -27.43
N VAL A 216 13.52 -13.26 -27.75
CA VAL A 216 14.00 -14.59 -27.36
C VAL A 216 14.10 -14.71 -25.83
N LEU A 217 14.72 -13.75 -25.15
CA LEU A 217 14.84 -13.75 -23.69
C LEU A 217 13.48 -13.60 -23.00
N LYS A 218 12.60 -12.76 -23.56
CA LYS A 218 11.21 -12.65 -23.08
C LYS A 218 10.50 -13.99 -23.15
N LYS A 219 10.62 -14.73 -24.29
CA LYS A 219 10.01 -16.04 -24.48
C LYS A 219 10.58 -17.06 -23.50
N LEU A 220 11.90 -17.08 -23.31
CA LEU A 220 12.58 -17.97 -22.36
C LEU A 220 12.10 -17.74 -20.93
N ILE A 221 12.09 -16.49 -20.46
CA ILE A 221 11.61 -16.17 -19.12
C ILE A 221 10.14 -16.55 -18.97
N LYS A 222 9.31 -16.27 -19.97
CA LYS A 222 7.90 -16.66 -19.94
C LYS A 222 7.73 -18.17 -19.83
N ASN A 223 8.49 -18.96 -20.55
CA ASN A 223 8.45 -20.42 -20.48
C ASN A 223 8.86 -20.93 -19.09
N ILE A 224 9.95 -20.41 -18.54
CA ILE A 224 10.38 -20.73 -17.15
C ILE A 224 9.27 -20.38 -16.16
N MET A 225 8.68 -19.18 -16.28
CA MET A 225 7.63 -18.77 -15.37
C MET A 225 6.38 -19.64 -15.49
N THR A 226 6.02 -20.06 -16.72
CA THR A 226 4.86 -20.94 -16.96
C THR A 226 5.06 -22.35 -16.43
N PHE A 227 6.32 -22.81 -16.33
CA PHE A 227 6.64 -24.08 -15.69
C PHE A 227 6.32 -24.05 -14.18
N TYR A 228 6.62 -22.95 -13.49
CA TYR A 228 6.38 -22.80 -12.05
C TYR A 228 4.99 -22.29 -11.68
N PHE A 229 4.34 -21.54 -12.57
CA PHE A 229 3.07 -20.88 -12.33
C PHE A 229 2.11 -21.19 -13.48
N LYS A 230 0.95 -21.73 -13.17
CA LYS A 230 -0.11 -21.99 -14.14
C LYS A 230 -1.16 -20.87 -14.08
N PRO A 231 -1.75 -20.49 -15.23
CA PRO A 231 -2.96 -19.64 -15.21
C PRO A 231 -4.07 -20.29 -14.36
N LEU A 232 -4.74 -19.50 -13.55
CA LEU A 232 -5.81 -20.00 -12.67
C LEU A 232 -7.22 -19.75 -13.24
N GLY A 233 -7.33 -18.95 -14.29
CA GLY A 233 -8.57 -18.62 -14.96
C GLY A 233 -8.90 -17.13 -14.96
N THR A 234 -10.03 -16.79 -15.56
CA THR A 234 -10.55 -15.41 -15.59
C THR A 234 -11.53 -15.20 -14.45
N PHE A 235 -11.36 -14.11 -13.72
CA PHE A 235 -12.17 -13.76 -12.56
C PHE A 235 -12.79 -12.38 -12.74
N PRO A 236 -13.95 -12.11 -12.12
CA PRO A 236 -14.59 -10.81 -12.19
C PRO A 236 -13.70 -9.72 -11.58
N ILE A 237 -13.79 -8.52 -12.12
CA ILE A 237 -13.15 -7.33 -11.58
C ILE A 237 -14.12 -6.66 -10.62
N ALA A 238 -13.68 -6.37 -9.40
CA ALA A 238 -14.50 -5.64 -8.43
C ALA A 238 -14.72 -4.20 -8.91
N ALA A 239 -15.96 -3.84 -9.23
CA ALA A 239 -16.32 -2.48 -9.63
C ALA A 239 -16.01 -1.44 -8.52
N SER A 240 -16.14 -1.86 -7.27
CA SER A 240 -15.73 -1.11 -6.08
C SER A 240 -15.22 -2.08 -5.03
N LYS A 241 -13.95 -1.93 -4.61
CA LYS A 241 -13.34 -2.76 -3.58
C LYS A 241 -14.16 -2.75 -2.29
N SER A 242 -14.51 -1.56 -1.80
CA SER A 242 -15.27 -1.42 -0.56
C SER A 242 -16.67 -2.07 -0.64
N ARG A 243 -17.43 -1.80 -1.72
CA ARG A 243 -18.77 -2.42 -1.89
C ARG A 243 -18.68 -3.94 -2.02
N THR A 244 -17.65 -4.45 -2.69
CA THR A 244 -17.46 -5.90 -2.80
C THR A 244 -17.16 -6.51 -1.44
N LEU A 245 -16.23 -5.92 -0.67
CA LEU A 245 -15.87 -6.39 0.67
C LEU A 245 -17.05 -6.41 1.64
N GLN A 246 -17.98 -5.46 1.55
CA GLN A 246 -19.18 -5.39 2.39
C GLN A 246 -20.10 -6.61 2.29
N ASN A 247 -20.03 -7.34 1.20
CA ASN A 247 -20.89 -8.49 0.97
C ASN A 247 -20.36 -9.80 1.58
N TYR A 248 -19.20 -9.78 2.25
CA TYR A 248 -18.52 -10.99 2.73
C TYR A 248 -18.11 -10.84 4.19
N ASP A 249 -18.19 -11.93 4.95
CA ASP A 249 -17.74 -11.94 6.34
C ASP A 249 -16.23 -11.83 6.45
N PHE A 250 -15.50 -12.53 5.57
CA PHE A 250 -14.06 -12.64 5.65
C PHE A 250 -13.39 -12.09 4.38
N ALA A 251 -12.28 -11.42 4.55
CA ALA A 251 -11.48 -10.95 3.42
C ALA A 251 -10.00 -11.29 3.61
N LEU A 252 -9.42 -11.95 2.62
CA LEU A 252 -8.00 -12.30 2.63
C LEU A 252 -7.15 -11.04 2.46
N ALA A 253 -6.30 -10.79 3.43
CA ALA A 253 -5.44 -9.62 3.53
C ALA A 253 -3.96 -10.07 3.56
N ILE A 254 -3.34 -10.17 2.38
CA ILE A 254 -1.95 -10.61 2.23
C ILE A 254 -1.07 -9.41 1.91
N GLU A 255 -0.12 -9.08 2.81
CA GLU A 255 0.87 -8.04 2.54
C GLU A 255 1.75 -8.41 1.34
N PRO A 256 2.13 -7.45 0.48
CA PRO A 256 2.97 -7.73 -0.69
C PRO A 256 4.38 -8.18 -0.28
N THR A 257 4.83 -7.72 0.88
CA THR A 257 6.16 -8.01 1.42
C THR A 257 6.12 -8.15 2.93
N ILE A 258 6.93 -9.07 3.44
CA ILE A 258 7.19 -9.23 4.86
C ILE A 258 8.58 -8.67 5.10
N SER A 259 8.66 -7.42 5.53
CA SER A 259 9.94 -6.74 5.76
C SER A 259 10.37 -6.85 7.21
N LYS A 260 11.69 -6.72 7.45
CA LYS A 260 12.24 -6.60 8.80
C LYS A 260 11.74 -5.33 9.53
N PHE A 261 11.19 -4.37 8.78
CA PHE A 261 10.80 -3.05 9.25
C PHE A 261 9.30 -2.89 9.49
N ASN A 262 8.54 -3.98 9.48
CA ASN A 262 7.11 -4.00 9.80
C ASN A 262 6.27 -2.96 9.01
N SER A 263 6.52 -2.81 7.70
CA SER A 263 5.68 -1.95 6.86
C SER A 263 4.30 -2.58 6.67
N ILE A 264 3.25 -1.87 7.08
CA ILE A 264 1.85 -2.27 6.93
C ILE A 264 1.24 -1.42 5.81
N CYS A 265 0.37 -2.02 5.00
CA CYS A 265 -0.34 -1.31 3.94
C CYS A 265 -1.88 -1.35 4.13
N GLU A 266 -2.61 -0.88 3.13
CA GLU A 266 -4.07 -0.81 3.15
C GLU A 266 -4.79 -2.16 3.31
N LYS A 267 -4.10 -3.28 3.08
CA LYS A 267 -4.75 -4.60 2.93
C LYS A 267 -5.47 -5.09 4.17
N ILE A 268 -4.97 -4.74 5.34
CA ILE A 268 -5.63 -5.07 6.61
C ILE A 268 -6.77 -4.07 6.92
N PHE A 269 -6.63 -2.80 6.53
CA PHE A 269 -7.59 -1.75 6.85
C PHE A 269 -8.80 -1.73 5.92
N ASP A 270 -8.64 -2.02 4.64
CA ASP A 270 -9.76 -2.01 3.68
C ASP A 270 -10.89 -2.99 4.05
N PRO A 271 -10.60 -4.24 4.48
CA PRO A 271 -11.62 -5.11 5.07
C PRO A 271 -12.28 -4.50 6.29
N MET A 272 -11.49 -4.03 7.28
CA MET A 272 -12.01 -3.43 8.50
C MET A 272 -12.98 -2.27 8.23
N LEU A 273 -12.59 -1.35 7.34
CA LEU A 273 -13.42 -0.20 6.93
C LEU A 273 -14.69 -0.60 6.18
N SER A 274 -14.71 -1.81 5.64
CA SER A 274 -15.86 -2.38 4.94
C SER A 274 -16.67 -3.33 5.82
N GLY A 275 -16.25 -3.58 7.08
CA GLY A 275 -16.89 -4.48 8.03
C GLY A 275 -16.63 -5.97 7.76
N ALA A 276 -15.76 -6.31 6.83
CA ALA A 276 -15.26 -7.67 6.67
C ALA A 276 -14.12 -7.94 7.66
N ILE A 277 -14.07 -9.15 8.18
CA ILE A 277 -13.02 -9.58 9.11
C ILE A 277 -11.76 -9.93 8.30
N PRO A 278 -10.61 -9.24 8.54
CA PRO A 278 -9.38 -9.55 7.81
C PRO A 278 -8.84 -10.93 8.17
N VAL A 279 -8.58 -11.76 7.17
CA VAL A 279 -7.78 -12.98 7.29
C VAL A 279 -6.36 -12.62 6.84
N TYR A 280 -5.48 -12.35 7.80
CA TYR A 280 -4.26 -11.61 7.60
C TYR A 280 -3.02 -12.49 7.51
N TYR A 281 -2.24 -12.28 6.45
CA TYR A 281 -0.87 -12.77 6.30
C TYR A 281 0.08 -11.62 6.03
N GLY A 282 1.09 -11.44 6.86
CA GLY A 282 2.03 -10.32 6.71
C GLY A 282 2.98 -10.16 7.89
N GLN A 283 3.20 -8.95 8.31
CA GLN A 283 4.17 -8.59 9.32
C GLN A 283 3.95 -9.36 10.63
N LYS A 284 5.05 -9.85 11.21
CA LYS A 284 4.99 -10.63 12.46
C LYS A 284 4.43 -9.82 13.62
N ARG A 285 4.74 -8.53 13.68
CA ARG A 285 4.35 -7.62 14.76
C ARG A 285 3.42 -6.54 14.22
N LEU A 286 2.20 -6.51 14.70
CA LEU A 286 1.22 -5.46 14.45
C LEU A 286 1.03 -4.65 15.73
N HIS A 287 2.07 -3.88 16.12
CA HIS A 287 2.20 -3.28 17.44
C HIS A 287 0.98 -2.47 17.95
N LYS A 288 0.18 -1.91 17.05
CA LYS A 288 -0.95 -1.04 17.41
C LYS A 288 -2.30 -1.57 16.93
N ILE A 289 -2.33 -2.71 16.24
CA ILE A 289 -3.57 -3.33 15.77
C ILE A 289 -3.92 -4.48 16.72
N PRO A 290 -5.05 -4.41 17.42
CA PRO A 290 -5.44 -5.44 18.38
C PRO A 290 -5.65 -6.80 17.71
N LYS A 291 -5.21 -7.88 18.37
CA LYS A 291 -5.28 -9.23 17.82
C LYS A 291 -6.73 -9.73 17.58
N ASN A 292 -7.68 -9.20 18.34
CA ASN A 292 -9.10 -9.50 18.21
C ASN A 292 -9.82 -8.72 17.09
N THR A 293 -9.09 -8.08 16.19
CA THR A 293 -9.63 -7.36 15.03
C THR A 293 -9.32 -8.05 13.71
N TYR A 294 -8.59 -9.13 13.71
CA TYR A 294 -8.23 -9.91 12.50
C TYR A 294 -7.94 -11.37 12.87
N ILE A 295 -8.06 -12.26 11.90
CA ILE A 295 -7.68 -13.66 12.01
C ILE A 295 -6.30 -13.82 11.35
N ARG A 296 -5.30 -14.26 12.11
CA ARG A 296 -3.95 -14.46 11.57
C ARG A 296 -3.84 -15.83 10.92
N ILE A 297 -3.27 -15.87 9.73
CA ILE A 297 -2.83 -17.09 9.07
C ILE A 297 -1.30 -17.08 8.90
N ASN A 298 -0.72 -18.27 8.83
CA ASN A 298 0.71 -18.51 8.72
C ASN A 298 1.05 -19.18 7.39
N LYS A 299 2.32 -19.18 7.02
CA LYS A 299 2.79 -19.80 5.77
C LYS A 299 2.57 -21.32 5.73
N LYS A 300 2.43 -21.95 6.88
CA LYS A 300 2.25 -23.40 7.03
C LYS A 300 0.79 -23.82 6.95
N ASP A 301 -0.15 -22.91 7.19
CA ASP A 301 -1.57 -23.21 7.23
C ASP A 301 -2.05 -23.58 5.82
N SER A 302 -2.69 -24.72 5.69
CA SER A 302 -3.30 -25.19 4.45
C SER A 302 -4.58 -24.43 4.13
N ALA A 303 -4.99 -24.47 2.86
CA ALA A 303 -6.26 -23.87 2.46
C ALA A 303 -7.46 -24.53 3.17
N GLU A 304 -7.38 -25.83 3.43
CA GLU A 304 -8.40 -26.60 4.15
C GLU A 304 -8.54 -26.14 5.59
N GLU A 305 -7.42 -26.05 6.33
CA GLU A 305 -7.42 -25.58 7.72
C GLU A 305 -7.98 -24.16 7.81
N ILE A 306 -7.59 -23.26 6.91
CA ILE A 306 -8.13 -21.89 6.86
C ILE A 306 -9.65 -21.93 6.64
N VAL A 307 -10.13 -22.68 5.65
CA VAL A 307 -11.57 -22.76 5.34
C VAL A 307 -12.36 -23.34 6.49
N ASN A 308 -11.87 -24.41 7.11
CA ASN A 308 -12.54 -25.06 8.25
C ASN A 308 -12.57 -24.15 9.47
N THR A 309 -11.46 -23.47 9.79
CA THR A 309 -11.41 -22.46 10.86
C THR A 309 -12.47 -21.38 10.64
N LEU A 310 -12.53 -20.80 9.43
CA LEU A 310 -13.46 -19.70 9.13
C LEU A 310 -14.94 -20.15 9.13
N LYS A 311 -15.23 -21.37 8.71
CA LYS A 311 -16.60 -21.92 8.75
C LYS A 311 -17.12 -22.16 10.17
N ASN A 312 -16.22 -22.48 11.10
CA ASN A 312 -16.55 -22.79 12.48
C ASN A 312 -16.70 -21.55 13.36
N ILE A 313 -16.41 -20.34 12.85
CA ILE A 313 -16.64 -19.09 13.59
C ILE A 313 -18.15 -18.82 13.65
N SER A 314 -18.70 -18.73 14.86
CA SER A 314 -20.11 -18.45 15.08
C SER A 314 -20.52 -17.03 14.67
N GLU A 315 -21.80 -16.74 14.54
CA GLU A 315 -22.28 -15.40 14.22
C GLU A 315 -21.97 -14.42 15.37
N GLU A 316 -22.03 -14.87 16.62
CA GLU A 316 -21.67 -14.09 17.80
C GLU A 316 -20.19 -13.72 17.78
N GLU A 317 -19.30 -14.65 17.43
CA GLU A 317 -17.87 -14.37 17.29
C GLU A 317 -17.60 -13.36 16.15
N LYS A 318 -18.29 -13.51 15.00
CA LYS A 318 -18.18 -12.54 13.88
C LYS A 318 -18.64 -11.15 14.30
N SER A 319 -19.77 -11.07 15.02
CA SER A 319 -20.28 -9.82 15.58
C SER A 319 -19.26 -9.19 16.53
N GLN A 320 -18.67 -9.99 17.41
CA GLN A 320 -17.64 -9.52 18.34
C GLN A 320 -16.39 -9.01 17.60
N TYR A 321 -15.93 -9.68 16.53
CA TYR A 321 -14.86 -9.16 15.67
C TYR A 321 -15.20 -7.80 15.09
N ARG A 322 -16.41 -7.58 14.56
CA ARG A 322 -16.86 -6.30 13.98
C ARG A 322 -16.92 -5.20 15.04
N ILE A 323 -17.40 -5.49 16.23
CA ILE A 323 -17.39 -4.56 17.38
C ILE A 323 -15.94 -4.15 17.72
N ASN A 324 -15.04 -5.13 17.83
CA ASN A 324 -13.63 -4.87 18.12
C ASN A 324 -12.96 -4.04 17.00
N ILE A 325 -13.26 -4.33 15.74
CA ILE A 325 -12.82 -3.57 14.58
C ILE A 325 -13.31 -2.11 14.66
N PHE A 326 -14.60 -1.91 14.91
CA PHE A 326 -15.19 -0.57 15.03
C PHE A 326 -14.53 0.21 16.17
N ASN A 327 -14.40 -0.38 17.35
CA ASN A 327 -13.76 0.22 18.52
C ASN A 327 -12.31 0.58 18.24
N PHE A 328 -11.54 -0.30 17.58
CA PHE A 328 -10.18 0.02 17.15
C PHE A 328 -10.16 1.21 16.19
N LEU A 329 -11.01 1.20 15.14
CA LEU A 329 -11.02 2.23 14.11
C LEU A 329 -11.32 3.63 14.69
N ILE A 330 -12.11 3.76 15.76
CA ILE A 330 -12.38 5.05 16.43
C ILE A 330 -11.39 5.38 17.56
N SER A 331 -10.54 4.43 17.93
CA SER A 331 -9.61 4.56 19.05
C SER A 331 -8.46 5.56 18.77
N LYS A 332 -7.75 5.93 19.84
CA LYS A 332 -6.49 6.69 19.76
C LYS A 332 -5.35 5.87 19.14
N GLN A 333 -5.39 4.54 19.25
CA GLN A 333 -4.38 3.66 18.64
C GLN A 333 -4.40 3.71 17.12
N ALA A 334 -5.58 3.93 16.51
CA ALA A 334 -5.76 4.06 15.08
C ALA A 334 -5.31 5.43 14.53
N ASP A 335 -5.09 6.43 15.37
CA ASP A 335 -4.82 7.81 14.92
C ASP A 335 -3.57 7.90 14.05
N LYS A 336 -2.54 7.08 14.31
CA LYS A 336 -1.32 7.08 13.49
C LYS A 336 -1.53 6.60 12.03
N TYR A 337 -2.60 5.85 11.77
CA TYR A 337 -2.98 5.36 10.44
C TYR A 337 -3.96 6.29 9.72
N ARG A 338 -4.28 7.46 10.29
CA ARG A 338 -5.22 8.40 9.69
C ARG A 338 -4.57 9.27 8.63
N SER A 339 -5.35 9.62 7.63
CA SER A 339 -4.98 10.59 6.59
C SER A 339 -4.56 11.93 7.18
N SER A 340 -5.24 12.40 8.24
CA SER A 340 -4.91 13.66 8.93
C SER A 340 -3.56 13.63 9.66
N SER A 341 -3.17 12.49 10.23
CA SER A 341 -1.85 12.33 10.89
C SER A 341 -0.72 12.34 9.87
N TYR A 342 -0.93 11.69 8.73
CA TYR A 342 -0.02 11.73 7.60
C TYR A 342 0.14 13.16 7.08
N ALA A 343 -0.98 13.88 6.86
CA ALA A 343 -0.95 15.26 6.39
C ALA A 343 -0.16 16.18 7.33
N LYS A 344 -0.38 16.06 8.64
CA LYS A 344 0.39 16.83 9.63
C LYS A 344 1.89 16.54 9.53
N LEU A 345 2.28 15.27 9.39
CA LEU A 345 3.68 14.88 9.28
C LEU A 345 4.35 15.46 8.03
N ILE A 346 3.66 15.40 6.88
CA ILE A 346 4.18 15.97 5.62
C ILE A 346 4.32 17.49 5.71
N VAL A 347 3.28 18.18 6.18
CA VAL A 347 3.31 19.65 6.31
C VAL A 347 4.37 20.09 7.32
N ASN A 348 4.53 19.38 8.44
CA ASN A 348 5.61 19.64 9.39
C ASN A 348 7.00 19.45 8.77
N ALA A 349 7.19 18.43 7.93
CA ALA A 349 8.44 18.23 7.19
C ALA A 349 8.71 19.37 6.18
N ILE A 350 7.67 19.92 5.59
CA ILE A 350 7.75 21.07 4.70
C ILE A 350 8.11 22.34 5.49
N LEU A 351 7.52 22.55 6.67
CA LEU A 351 7.73 23.75 7.49
C LEU A 351 9.08 23.73 8.22
N LYS A 352 9.70 22.59 8.46
CA LYS A 352 11.03 22.50 9.06
C LYS A 352 12.03 23.34 8.25
N LYS A 353 12.73 24.22 8.98
CA LYS A 353 13.88 24.97 8.46
C LYS A 353 15.10 24.09 8.28
#